data_5a183371a1d4d05a401b003b500c8243
#
_entry.id   5a183371a1d4d05a401b003b500c8243
#
_cell.length_a   1.000
_cell.length_b   1.000
_cell.length_c   1.000
_cell.angle_alpha   90.00
_cell.angle_beta   90.00
_cell.angle_gamma   90.00
#
_symmetry.space_group_name_H-M   'P 1'
#
loop_
_entity.id
_entity.type
_entity.pdbx_description
1 polymer ?
#
loop_
_entity_poly.entity_id
_entity_poly.type
_entity_poly.pdbx_seq_one_letter_code
_entity_poly.pdbx_strand_id
1 'polypeptide(L)'
;DEKRGVYDKFWNRVMFPILDRNNRVIAFGGRVMGDAKPKYLNSPETMVFDKSRNLYGLNFVHGKQGEGMIICEGYMDVIALHQAGFTNAVASLGTAFTSQHCSLLKRYTDLVYLCYDSDGAGVKAAMRAIPMLKEAGIRVKVINMRPYKDPDEFMKGLSPEAFKERIKQAKSSFFYEVDNLMKEYDMNDPESKTSFMNEVAKKCLTFDNEIERTNYMEAFCREYSVRTEDFKKLVAYHSARMVGIDYETRRQERMVKTAGQKEE
;
A
#
# COMPACT_ATOMS: atom_id res chain seq x y z
N ASP A 1 -18.80 -31.31 8.20
CA ASP A 1 -18.59 -32.67 7.68
C ASP A 1 -19.42 -33.62 8.52
N GLU A 2 -20.54 -34.10 7.97
CA GLU A 2 -21.54 -34.93 8.72
C GLU A 2 -20.92 -36.18 9.36
N LYS A 3 -19.75 -36.61 8.94
CA LYS A 3 -19.02 -37.79 9.46
C LYS A 3 -18.08 -37.51 10.62
N ARG A 4 -17.77 -36.25 10.95
CA ARG A 4 -16.74 -35.91 11.96
C ARG A 4 -17.27 -35.23 13.23
N GLY A 5 -18.55 -34.94 13.32
CA GLY A 5 -19.14 -34.25 14.47
C GLY A 5 -18.66 -32.80 14.60
N VAL A 6 -18.91 -32.19 15.73
CA VAL A 6 -18.47 -30.82 16.09
C VAL A 6 -17.03 -30.90 16.59
N TYR A 7 -16.17 -30.04 16.08
CA TYR A 7 -14.79 -29.91 16.53
C TYR A 7 -14.42 -28.43 16.71
N ASP A 8 -13.46 -28.17 17.60
CA ASP A 8 -12.91 -26.84 17.79
C ASP A 8 -11.99 -26.46 16.64
N LYS A 9 -12.40 -25.46 15.85
CA LYS A 9 -11.63 -24.94 14.73
C LYS A 9 -10.35 -24.21 15.17
N PHE A 10 -10.37 -23.62 16.37
CA PHE A 10 -9.27 -22.81 16.89
C PHE A 10 -8.45 -23.54 17.98
N TRP A 11 -8.46 -24.84 17.95
CA TRP A 11 -7.73 -25.65 18.95
C TRP A 11 -6.27 -25.21 19.11
N ASN A 12 -5.83 -25.06 20.35
CA ASN A 12 -4.48 -24.63 20.77
C ASN A 12 -4.05 -23.30 20.18
N ARG A 13 -4.93 -22.28 20.20
CA ARG A 13 -4.65 -20.95 19.67
C ARG A 13 -4.97 -19.86 20.68
N VAL A 14 -4.12 -18.82 20.69
CA VAL A 14 -4.48 -17.53 21.28
C VAL A 14 -5.50 -16.86 20.39
N MET A 15 -6.62 -16.43 20.98
CA MET A 15 -7.76 -15.88 20.26
C MET A 15 -7.75 -14.36 20.28
N PHE A 16 -7.98 -13.76 19.12
CA PHE A 16 -8.10 -12.32 18.90
C PHE A 16 -9.51 -12.02 18.42
N PRO A 17 -10.36 -11.34 19.20
CA PRO A 17 -11.66 -10.90 18.71
C PRO A 17 -11.46 -9.85 17.61
N ILE A 18 -12.21 -10.00 16.53
CA ILE A 18 -12.29 -9.02 15.44
C ILE A 18 -13.58 -8.23 15.69
N LEU A 19 -13.42 -6.91 15.84
CA LEU A 19 -14.50 -6.01 16.21
C LEU A 19 -14.91 -5.15 15.03
N ASP A 20 -16.20 -4.87 14.91
CA ASP A 20 -16.67 -3.83 14.01
C ASP A 20 -16.42 -2.43 14.64
N ARG A 21 -16.67 -1.37 13.87
CA ARG A 21 -16.51 0.02 14.33
C ARG A 21 -17.37 0.40 15.56
N ASN A 22 -18.36 -0.44 15.92
CA ASN A 22 -19.23 -0.24 17.07
C ASN A 22 -18.84 -1.12 18.25
N ASN A 23 -17.62 -1.68 18.24
CA ASN A 23 -17.09 -2.60 19.26
C ASN A 23 -17.88 -3.91 19.43
N ARG A 24 -18.62 -4.35 18.40
CA ARG A 24 -19.27 -5.67 18.41
C ARG A 24 -18.34 -6.70 17.81
N VAL A 25 -18.22 -7.85 18.48
CA VAL A 25 -17.43 -8.97 17.95
C VAL A 25 -18.15 -9.55 16.73
N ILE A 26 -17.48 -9.54 15.59
CA ILE A 26 -17.99 -10.04 14.30
C ILE A 26 -17.27 -11.30 13.82
N ALA A 27 -16.07 -11.56 14.34
CA ALA A 27 -15.24 -12.72 14.00
C ALA A 27 -14.12 -12.93 15.02
N PHE A 28 -13.33 -13.97 14.78
CA PHE A 28 -12.13 -14.27 15.57
C PHE A 28 -10.95 -14.57 14.65
N GLY A 29 -9.76 -14.14 15.05
CA GLY A 29 -8.49 -14.63 14.59
C GLY A 29 -7.85 -15.51 15.64
N GLY A 30 -7.09 -16.51 15.24
CA GLY A 30 -6.36 -17.38 16.17
C GLY A 30 -4.91 -17.55 15.75
N ARG A 31 -3.96 -17.28 16.65
CA ARG A 31 -2.54 -17.56 16.46
C ARG A 31 -2.19 -18.85 17.19
N VAL A 32 -1.62 -19.81 16.45
CA VAL A 32 -1.21 -21.08 17.06
C VAL A 32 -0.14 -20.86 18.13
N MET A 33 -0.21 -21.65 19.21
CA MET A 33 0.84 -21.78 20.21
C MET A 33 1.81 -22.89 19.75
N GLY A 34 3.06 -22.50 19.42
CA GLY A 34 4.06 -23.42 18.86
C GLY A 34 4.10 -23.43 17.32
N ASP A 35 4.55 -24.54 16.72
CA ASP A 35 4.94 -24.62 15.30
C ASP A 35 3.86 -25.19 14.36
N ALA A 36 2.64 -25.40 14.86
CA ALA A 36 1.56 -25.93 14.01
C ALA A 36 1.16 -24.92 12.93
N LYS A 37 0.71 -25.44 11.79
CA LYS A 37 0.25 -24.63 10.65
C LYS A 37 -1.27 -24.73 10.49
N PRO A 38 -1.93 -23.67 10.01
CA PRO A 38 -1.39 -22.36 9.68
C PRO A 38 -1.07 -21.54 10.95
N LYS A 39 -0.02 -20.69 10.90
CA LYS A 39 0.38 -19.81 12.02
C LYS A 39 -0.78 -18.95 12.48
N TYR A 40 -1.52 -18.37 11.56
CA TYR A 40 -2.74 -17.61 11.80
C TYR A 40 -3.94 -18.26 11.10
N LEU A 41 -5.07 -18.27 11.78
CA LEU A 41 -6.34 -18.76 11.27
C LEU A 41 -7.43 -17.74 11.59
N ASN A 42 -8.17 -17.30 10.60
CA ASN A 42 -9.30 -16.41 10.78
C ASN A 42 -10.63 -17.15 10.60
N SER A 43 -11.68 -16.62 11.22
CA SER A 43 -13.06 -17.03 10.91
C SER A 43 -13.30 -16.98 9.40
N PRO A 44 -14.14 -17.86 8.83
CA PRO A 44 -14.63 -17.70 7.48
C PRO A 44 -15.46 -16.41 7.38
N GLU A 45 -15.70 -15.94 6.17
CA GLU A 45 -16.64 -14.86 5.94
C GLU A 45 -18.07 -15.29 6.29
N THR A 46 -18.84 -14.35 6.79
CA THR A 46 -20.24 -14.54 7.22
C THR A 46 -21.06 -13.32 6.82
N MET A 47 -22.37 -13.36 7.05
CA MET A 47 -23.24 -12.18 6.79
C MET A 47 -22.83 -10.91 7.56
N VAL A 48 -22.11 -11.06 8.68
CA VAL A 48 -21.64 -9.94 9.51
C VAL A 48 -20.15 -9.69 9.42
N PHE A 49 -19.40 -10.57 8.78
CA PHE A 49 -17.94 -10.48 8.65
C PHE A 49 -17.48 -10.65 7.21
N ASP A 50 -17.05 -9.55 6.62
CA ASP A 50 -16.42 -9.47 5.29
C ASP A 50 -15.01 -8.91 5.46
N LYS A 51 -14.00 -9.73 5.18
CA LYS A 51 -12.56 -9.38 5.34
C LYS A 51 -12.16 -8.22 4.44
N SER A 52 -12.80 -8.07 3.29
CA SER A 52 -12.48 -7.01 2.33
C SER A 52 -12.97 -5.62 2.79
N ARG A 53 -13.84 -5.56 3.80
CA ARG A 53 -14.48 -4.34 4.30
C ARG A 53 -14.20 -4.05 5.77
N ASN A 54 -13.40 -4.88 6.42
CA ASN A 54 -13.06 -4.73 7.81
C ASN A 54 -11.55 -4.64 7.99
N LEU A 55 -11.10 -3.81 8.92
CA LEU A 55 -9.71 -3.67 9.32
C LEU A 55 -9.60 -3.92 10.82
N TYR A 56 -8.61 -4.72 11.23
CA TYR A 56 -8.29 -4.94 12.63
C TYR A 56 -7.82 -3.63 13.28
N GLY A 57 -8.31 -3.32 14.47
CA GLY A 57 -7.96 -2.11 15.20
C GLY A 57 -8.76 -0.87 14.82
N LEU A 58 -9.59 -0.92 13.76
CA LEU A 58 -10.36 0.26 13.31
C LEU A 58 -11.39 0.75 14.33
N ASN A 59 -11.87 -0.12 15.20
CA ASN A 59 -12.80 0.21 16.28
C ASN A 59 -12.21 1.19 17.32
N PHE A 60 -10.87 1.29 17.40
CA PHE A 60 -10.18 2.25 18.26
C PHE A 60 -9.95 3.62 17.61
N VAL A 61 -10.19 3.72 16.30
CA VAL A 61 -9.97 4.97 15.55
C VAL A 61 -11.24 5.82 15.61
N HIS A 62 -11.14 6.99 16.25
CA HIS A 62 -12.25 7.93 16.40
C HIS A 62 -12.02 9.21 15.61
N GLY A 63 -13.00 9.59 14.78
CA GLY A 63 -12.94 10.82 13.98
C GLY A 63 -11.86 10.80 12.88
N LYS A 64 -11.64 11.96 12.27
CA LYS A 64 -10.60 12.13 11.24
C LYS A 64 -9.20 12.18 11.86
N GLN A 65 -8.30 11.38 11.32
CA GLN A 65 -6.90 11.29 11.72
C GLN A 65 -6.05 12.25 10.88
N GLY A 66 -5.86 13.48 11.35
CA GLY A 66 -5.09 14.52 10.63
C GLY A 66 -3.61 14.16 10.46
N GLU A 67 -3.04 13.42 11.40
CA GLU A 67 -1.65 12.94 11.35
C GLU A 67 -1.48 11.69 10.48
N GLY A 68 -2.57 11.14 9.94
CA GLY A 68 -2.57 9.94 9.11
C GLY A 68 -2.89 8.66 9.86
N MET A 69 -3.06 7.56 9.12
CA MET A 69 -3.26 6.22 9.65
C MET A 69 -2.12 5.31 9.25
N ILE A 70 -1.77 4.36 10.13
CA ILE A 70 -0.72 3.37 9.89
C ILE A 70 -1.38 2.06 9.48
N ILE A 71 -0.97 1.49 8.34
CA ILE A 71 -1.46 0.19 7.86
C ILE A 71 -0.36 -0.84 7.99
N CYS A 72 -0.62 -1.89 8.77
CA CYS A 72 0.25 -3.03 8.99
C CYS A 72 -0.29 -4.29 8.29
N GLU A 73 0.51 -5.36 8.26
CA GLU A 73 0.09 -6.64 7.68
C GLU A 73 -0.75 -7.49 8.65
N GLY A 74 -0.41 -7.48 9.94
CA GLY A 74 -1.00 -8.36 10.93
C GLY A 74 -1.46 -7.70 12.22
N TYR A 75 -2.27 -8.44 12.99
CA TYR A 75 -2.78 -7.90 14.27
C TYR A 75 -1.72 -7.80 15.35
N MET A 76 -0.64 -8.58 15.32
CA MET A 76 0.44 -8.43 16.29
C MET A 76 1.13 -7.08 16.14
N ASP A 77 1.32 -6.61 14.91
CA ASP A 77 1.88 -5.29 14.63
C ASP A 77 0.98 -4.18 15.15
N VAL A 78 -0.34 -4.30 14.89
CA VAL A 78 -1.33 -3.34 15.42
C VAL A 78 -1.33 -3.33 16.93
N ILE A 79 -1.33 -4.49 17.58
CA ILE A 79 -1.31 -4.59 19.05
C ILE A 79 -0.03 -3.94 19.61
N ALA A 80 1.14 -4.25 19.04
CA ALA A 80 2.41 -3.67 19.47
C ALA A 80 2.42 -2.14 19.34
N LEU A 81 1.91 -1.62 18.21
CA LEU A 81 1.80 -0.18 17.99
C LEU A 81 0.78 0.48 18.94
N HIS A 82 -0.39 -0.13 19.16
CA HIS A 82 -1.38 0.39 20.13
C HIS A 82 -0.84 0.43 21.54
N GLN A 83 -0.12 -0.61 21.98
CA GLN A 83 0.55 -0.62 23.27
C GLN A 83 1.61 0.48 23.41
N ALA A 84 2.24 0.86 22.29
CA ALA A 84 3.20 1.96 22.22
C ALA A 84 2.53 3.35 22.05
N GLY A 85 1.19 3.43 22.02
CA GLY A 85 0.44 4.68 21.93
C GLY A 85 0.02 5.10 20.51
N PHE A 86 0.30 4.28 19.48
CA PHE A 86 -0.09 4.56 18.07
C PHE A 86 -1.46 3.92 17.76
N THR A 87 -2.52 4.47 18.36
CA THR A 87 -3.89 3.92 18.25
C THR A 87 -4.56 4.14 16.88
N ASN A 88 -3.88 4.82 15.95
CA ASN A 88 -4.26 4.99 14.55
C ASN A 88 -3.73 3.87 13.63
N ALA A 89 -3.13 2.81 14.20
CA ALA A 89 -2.67 1.65 13.45
C ALA A 89 -3.81 0.65 13.21
N VAL A 90 -3.87 0.10 11.98
CA VAL A 90 -4.84 -0.90 11.55
C VAL A 90 -4.19 -1.95 10.67
N ALA A 91 -4.80 -3.13 10.52
CA ALA A 91 -4.31 -4.17 9.61
C ALA A 91 -5.43 -4.84 8.82
N SER A 92 -5.09 -5.41 7.67
CA SER A 92 -5.96 -6.33 6.94
C SER A 92 -6.10 -7.66 7.71
N LEU A 93 -7.14 -8.42 7.37
CA LEU A 93 -7.54 -9.62 8.12
C LEU A 93 -7.12 -10.92 7.41
N GLY A 94 -5.83 -11.01 7.06
CA GLY A 94 -5.29 -12.19 6.35
C GLY A 94 -5.81 -12.28 4.91
N THR A 95 -6.10 -11.15 4.30
CA THR A 95 -6.43 -10.97 2.89
C THR A 95 -5.60 -9.85 2.31
N ALA A 96 -5.46 -9.82 0.98
CA ALA A 96 -4.85 -8.71 0.30
C ALA A 96 -5.63 -7.41 0.57
N PHE A 97 -4.93 -6.29 0.58
CA PHE A 97 -5.54 -4.97 0.69
C PHE A 97 -6.45 -4.70 -0.53
N THR A 98 -7.61 -4.09 -0.32
CA THR A 98 -8.68 -3.96 -1.33
C THR A 98 -9.09 -2.49 -1.54
N SER A 99 -9.78 -2.21 -2.65
CA SER A 99 -10.40 -0.90 -2.91
C SER A 99 -11.48 -0.54 -1.87
N GLN A 100 -12.16 -1.54 -1.29
CA GLN A 100 -13.12 -1.35 -0.21
C GLN A 100 -12.41 -0.86 1.07
N HIS A 101 -11.22 -1.39 1.38
CA HIS A 101 -10.38 -0.88 2.46
C HIS A 101 -9.98 0.58 2.20
N CYS A 102 -9.62 0.94 0.95
CA CYS A 102 -9.31 2.34 0.60
C CYS A 102 -10.51 3.25 0.84
N SER A 103 -11.70 2.86 0.37
CA SER A 103 -12.94 3.62 0.57
C SER A 103 -13.31 3.77 2.04
N LEU A 104 -13.02 2.74 2.85
CA LEU A 104 -13.22 2.78 4.30
C LEU A 104 -12.26 3.77 4.95
N LEU A 105 -10.96 3.68 4.66
CA LEU A 105 -9.91 4.54 5.21
C LEU A 105 -10.08 6.01 4.85
N LYS A 106 -10.57 6.33 3.64
CA LYS A 106 -10.82 7.70 3.18
C LYS A 106 -11.77 8.47 4.10
N ARG A 107 -12.63 7.78 4.83
CA ARG A 107 -13.52 8.42 5.83
C ARG A 107 -12.78 8.92 7.05
N TYR A 108 -11.60 8.35 7.33
CA TYR A 108 -10.81 8.63 8.53
C TYR A 108 -9.58 9.47 8.25
N THR A 109 -8.99 9.39 7.04
CA THR A 109 -7.75 10.09 6.75
C THR A 109 -7.57 10.38 5.26
N ASP A 110 -6.74 11.40 4.98
CA ASP A 110 -6.21 11.70 3.65
C ASP A 110 -4.72 11.34 3.54
N LEU A 111 -4.13 10.71 4.57
CA LEU A 111 -2.74 10.26 4.61
C LEU A 111 -2.64 8.87 5.24
N VAL A 112 -1.96 7.97 4.54
CA VAL A 112 -1.66 6.62 5.02
C VAL A 112 -0.15 6.42 5.05
N TYR A 113 0.31 5.81 6.15
CA TYR A 113 1.64 5.24 6.29
C TYR A 113 1.57 3.73 6.12
N LEU A 114 2.13 3.19 5.05
CA LEU A 114 2.29 1.75 4.90
C LEU A 114 3.48 1.30 5.74
N CYS A 115 3.23 0.39 6.66
CA CYS A 115 4.20 -0.19 7.56
C CYS A 115 4.13 -1.72 7.44
N TYR A 116 4.54 -2.23 6.28
CA TYR A 116 4.54 -3.63 5.93
C TYR A 116 5.88 -4.28 6.23
N ASP A 117 5.92 -5.61 6.25
CA ASP A 117 7.14 -6.39 6.47
C ASP A 117 8.27 -5.93 5.54
N SER A 118 9.49 -5.92 6.04
CA SER A 118 10.68 -5.47 5.28
C SER A 118 11.17 -6.50 4.26
N ASP A 119 10.50 -7.65 4.14
CA ASP A 119 10.81 -8.71 3.19
C ASP A 119 10.20 -8.49 1.79
N GLY A 120 10.50 -9.39 0.85
CA GLY A 120 10.02 -9.28 -0.52
C GLY A 120 8.49 -9.42 -0.66
N ALA A 121 7.81 -10.08 0.27
CA ALA A 121 6.36 -10.23 0.26
C ALA A 121 5.70 -8.91 0.68
N GLY A 122 6.20 -8.27 1.75
CA GLY A 122 5.74 -6.97 2.21
C GLY A 122 5.98 -5.86 1.18
N VAL A 123 7.15 -5.87 0.51
CA VAL A 123 7.41 -4.94 -0.62
C VAL A 123 6.37 -5.11 -1.72
N LYS A 124 6.08 -6.35 -2.15
CA LYS A 124 5.05 -6.61 -3.18
C LYS A 124 3.65 -6.20 -2.72
N ALA A 125 3.33 -6.38 -1.43
CA ALA A 125 2.06 -5.94 -0.86
C ALA A 125 1.95 -4.41 -0.87
N ALA A 126 3.00 -3.68 -0.49
CA ALA A 126 3.06 -2.22 -0.54
C ALA A 126 2.89 -1.70 -1.98
N MET A 127 3.62 -2.28 -2.94
CA MET A 127 3.54 -1.91 -4.36
C MET A 127 2.14 -2.12 -4.96
N ARG A 128 1.36 -3.08 -4.44
CA ARG A 128 -0.05 -3.28 -4.83
C ARG A 128 -1.00 -2.32 -4.14
N ALA A 129 -0.76 -1.97 -2.87
CA ALA A 129 -1.62 -1.08 -2.10
C ALA A 129 -1.52 0.39 -2.54
N ILE A 130 -0.31 0.84 -2.92
CA ILE A 130 -0.04 2.24 -3.30
C ILE A 130 -0.98 2.76 -4.39
N PRO A 131 -1.12 2.12 -5.56
CA PRO A 131 -1.99 2.64 -6.62
C PRO A 131 -3.46 2.70 -6.18
N MET A 132 -3.97 1.71 -5.46
CA MET A 132 -5.36 1.70 -4.96
C MET A 132 -5.63 2.83 -3.97
N LEU A 133 -4.69 3.14 -3.08
CA LEU A 133 -4.80 4.25 -2.14
C LEU A 133 -4.75 5.60 -2.86
N LYS A 134 -3.86 5.75 -3.85
CA LYS A 134 -3.77 6.97 -4.68
C LYS A 134 -5.06 7.19 -5.48
N GLU A 135 -5.62 6.16 -6.09
CA GLU A 135 -6.90 6.21 -6.82
C GLU A 135 -8.06 6.65 -5.91
N ALA A 136 -8.05 6.23 -4.64
CA ALA A 136 -8.99 6.71 -3.62
C ALA A 136 -8.71 8.14 -3.13
N GLY A 137 -7.71 8.84 -3.67
CA GLY A 137 -7.31 10.19 -3.28
C GLY A 137 -6.65 10.26 -1.90
N ILE A 138 -5.97 9.20 -1.48
CA ILE A 138 -5.22 9.11 -0.23
C ILE A 138 -3.72 9.24 -0.53
N ARG A 139 -3.06 10.19 0.14
CA ARG A 139 -1.61 10.32 0.09
C ARG A 139 -0.96 9.14 0.81
N VAL A 140 0.14 8.62 0.25
CA VAL A 140 0.80 7.43 0.77
C VAL A 140 2.27 7.72 1.07
N LYS A 141 2.69 7.36 2.26
CA LYS A 141 4.09 7.27 2.66
C LYS A 141 4.40 5.85 3.12
N VAL A 142 5.65 5.45 3.01
CA VAL A 142 6.11 4.11 3.43
C VAL A 142 7.15 4.24 4.53
N ILE A 143 6.90 3.57 5.64
CA ILE A 143 7.81 3.52 6.78
C ILE A 143 8.83 2.40 6.53
N ASN A 144 10.12 2.72 6.64
CA ASN A 144 11.18 1.74 6.57
C ASN A 144 11.48 1.19 7.97
N MET A 145 11.21 -0.10 8.17
CA MET A 145 11.45 -0.79 9.45
C MET A 145 12.84 -1.39 9.59
N ARG A 146 13.62 -1.44 8.51
CA ARG A 146 14.96 -2.07 8.56
C ARG A 146 15.84 -1.47 9.65
N PRO A 147 16.63 -2.29 10.35
CA PRO A 147 16.91 -3.71 10.11
C PRO A 147 15.85 -4.68 10.65
N TYR A 148 14.81 -4.20 11.32
CA TYR A 148 13.72 -5.01 11.86
C TYR A 148 12.79 -5.49 10.75
N LYS A 149 12.20 -6.66 10.97
CA LYS A 149 11.31 -7.28 10.00
C LYS A 149 9.96 -6.55 9.91
N ASP A 150 9.36 -6.33 11.07
CA ASP A 150 7.98 -5.84 11.22
C ASP A 150 7.86 -4.89 12.43
N PRO A 151 6.72 -4.20 12.60
CA PRO A 151 6.47 -3.33 13.76
C PRO A 151 6.53 -4.03 15.11
N ASP A 152 6.09 -5.29 15.24
CA ASP A 152 6.13 -6.04 16.48
C ASP A 152 7.59 -6.26 16.94
N GLU A 153 8.47 -6.66 16.02
CA GLU A 153 9.90 -6.81 16.30
C GLU A 153 10.55 -5.46 16.61
N PHE A 154 10.21 -4.41 15.88
CA PHE A 154 10.74 -3.06 16.11
C PHE A 154 10.40 -2.57 17.52
N MET A 155 9.15 -2.69 17.94
CA MET A 155 8.69 -2.21 19.26
C MET A 155 9.24 -3.04 20.42
N LYS A 156 9.68 -4.28 20.20
CA LYS A 156 10.41 -5.08 21.20
C LYS A 156 11.85 -4.62 21.36
N GLY A 157 12.46 -4.08 20.33
CA GLY A 157 13.85 -3.66 20.32
C GLY A 157 14.08 -2.18 20.60
N LEU A 158 13.10 -1.31 20.32
CA LEU A 158 13.24 0.15 20.39
C LEU A 158 12.04 0.83 21.05
N SER A 159 12.22 2.13 21.34
CA SER A 159 11.20 2.94 22.00
C SER A 159 10.15 3.50 21.04
N PRO A 160 8.98 3.95 21.56
CA PRO A 160 7.98 4.67 20.78
C PRO A 160 8.52 5.94 20.09
N GLU A 161 9.48 6.62 20.72
CA GLU A 161 10.13 7.82 20.15
C GLU A 161 10.93 7.46 18.88
N ALA A 162 11.61 6.31 18.87
CA ALA A 162 12.31 5.84 17.68
C ALA A 162 11.33 5.55 16.52
N PHE A 163 10.13 5.05 16.82
CA PHE A 163 9.11 4.85 15.80
C PHE A 163 8.53 6.17 15.28
N LYS A 164 8.34 7.18 16.14
CA LYS A 164 7.98 8.54 15.70
C LYS A 164 8.98 9.11 14.72
N GLU A 165 10.27 8.88 14.94
CA GLU A 165 11.31 9.30 13.98
C GLU A 165 11.20 8.53 12.65
N ARG A 166 10.85 7.25 12.67
CA ARG A 166 10.57 6.49 11.43
C ARG A 166 9.38 7.05 10.66
N ILE A 167 8.31 7.47 11.36
CA ILE A 167 7.16 8.13 10.72
C ILE A 167 7.58 9.45 10.06
N LYS A 168 8.39 10.28 10.73
CA LYS A 168 8.91 11.54 10.15
C LYS A 168 9.76 11.30 8.90
N GLN A 169 10.56 10.24 8.92
CA GLN A 169 11.45 9.84 7.82
C GLN A 169 10.75 9.00 6.75
N ALA A 170 9.45 8.76 6.87
CA ALA A 170 8.70 7.94 5.93
C ALA A 170 8.78 8.52 4.51
N LYS A 171 9.22 7.72 3.56
CA LYS A 171 9.35 8.11 2.15
C LYS A 171 7.97 8.25 1.50
N SER A 172 7.80 9.24 0.61
CA SER A 172 6.63 9.26 -0.25
C SER A 172 6.55 7.98 -1.10
N SER A 173 5.35 7.58 -1.47
CA SER A 173 5.16 6.40 -2.32
C SER A 173 5.95 6.48 -3.62
N PHE A 174 6.08 7.68 -4.21
CA PHE A 174 6.88 7.89 -5.43
C PHE A 174 8.34 7.44 -5.24
N PHE A 175 9.01 7.97 -4.22
CA PHE A 175 10.41 7.60 -3.97
C PHE A 175 10.58 6.15 -3.52
N TYR A 176 9.61 5.60 -2.78
CA TYR A 176 9.61 4.18 -2.45
C TYR A 176 9.52 3.29 -3.71
N GLU A 177 8.65 3.66 -4.64
CA GLU A 177 8.51 2.96 -5.93
C GLU A 177 9.77 3.10 -6.79
N VAL A 178 10.38 4.30 -6.83
CA VAL A 178 11.65 4.56 -7.55
C VAL A 178 12.81 3.75 -6.95
N ASP A 179 12.95 3.72 -5.62
CA ASP A 179 13.98 2.92 -4.94
C ASP A 179 13.85 1.41 -5.25
N ASN A 180 12.63 0.90 -5.35
CA ASN A 180 12.40 -0.50 -5.68
C ASN A 180 12.68 -0.77 -7.16
N LEU A 181 12.25 0.13 -8.03
CA LEU A 181 12.54 0.06 -9.47
C LEU A 181 14.06 0.06 -9.73
N MET A 182 14.81 0.94 -9.06
CA MET A 182 16.26 1.03 -9.23
C MET A 182 17.00 -0.29 -8.98
N LYS A 183 16.46 -1.17 -8.12
CA LYS A 183 17.07 -2.49 -7.83
C LYS A 183 17.04 -3.45 -9.02
N GLU A 184 16.21 -3.17 -10.01
CA GLU A 184 16.04 -3.99 -11.22
C GLU A 184 17.03 -3.59 -12.33
N TYR A 185 17.81 -2.49 -12.13
CA TYR A 185 18.68 -1.91 -13.12
C TYR A 185 20.15 -1.84 -12.62
N ASP A 186 21.08 -2.11 -13.53
CA ASP A 186 22.50 -1.81 -13.28
C ASP A 186 22.76 -0.32 -13.55
N MET A 187 22.95 0.44 -12.47
CA MET A 187 23.17 1.89 -12.55
C MET A 187 24.57 2.26 -13.06
N ASN A 188 25.48 1.29 -13.17
CA ASN A 188 26.83 1.50 -13.76
C ASN A 188 26.83 1.29 -15.27
N ASP A 189 25.86 0.55 -15.80
CA ASP A 189 25.66 0.38 -17.24
C ASP A 189 24.85 1.55 -17.82
N PRO A 190 25.38 2.29 -18.81
CA PRO A 190 24.70 3.45 -19.40
C PRO A 190 23.35 3.12 -20.05
N GLU A 191 23.19 1.94 -20.68
CA GLU A 191 21.95 1.52 -21.32
C GLU A 191 20.87 1.19 -20.28
N SER A 192 21.25 0.42 -19.25
CA SER A 192 20.37 0.08 -18.13
C SER A 192 19.93 1.33 -17.36
N LYS A 193 20.88 2.24 -17.08
CA LYS A 193 20.58 3.53 -16.45
C LYS A 193 19.62 4.38 -17.29
N THR A 194 19.79 4.41 -18.62
CA THR A 194 18.89 5.13 -19.51
C THR A 194 17.48 4.52 -19.47
N SER A 195 17.39 3.20 -19.42
CA SER A 195 16.11 2.48 -19.28
C SER A 195 15.42 2.82 -17.97
N PHE A 196 16.15 2.84 -16.85
CA PHE A 196 15.64 3.30 -15.55
C PHE A 196 15.09 4.72 -15.61
N MET A 197 15.84 5.67 -16.20
CA MET A 197 15.41 7.07 -16.33
C MET A 197 14.11 7.20 -17.14
N ASN A 198 13.95 6.40 -18.19
CA ASN A 198 12.72 6.36 -18.98
C ASN A 198 11.52 5.90 -18.14
N GLU A 199 11.69 4.87 -17.32
CA GLU A 199 10.59 4.39 -16.45
C GLU A 199 10.21 5.41 -15.37
N VAL A 200 11.21 6.08 -14.75
CA VAL A 200 10.92 7.15 -13.79
C VAL A 200 10.23 8.34 -14.46
N ALA A 201 10.65 8.71 -15.69
CA ALA A 201 9.99 9.78 -16.44
C ALA A 201 8.51 9.47 -16.72
N LYS A 202 8.18 8.23 -17.11
CA LYS A 202 6.79 7.77 -17.26
C LYS A 202 6.03 7.83 -15.94
N LYS A 203 6.67 7.44 -14.84
CA LYS A 203 6.08 7.51 -13.50
C LYS A 203 5.76 8.95 -13.09
N CYS A 204 6.56 9.94 -13.47
CA CYS A 204 6.24 11.35 -13.23
C CYS A 204 4.96 11.79 -13.94
N LEU A 205 4.58 11.18 -15.06
CA LEU A 205 3.35 11.49 -15.79
C LEU A 205 2.07 10.99 -15.12
N THR A 206 2.18 10.21 -14.04
CA THR A 206 1.02 9.80 -13.22
C THR A 206 0.53 10.91 -12.29
N PHE A 207 1.27 12.01 -12.14
CA PHE A 207 0.82 13.18 -11.42
C PHE A 207 -0.01 14.09 -12.33
N ASP A 208 -1.30 14.25 -12.02
CA ASP A 208 -2.20 15.14 -12.78
C ASP A 208 -1.84 16.62 -12.59
N ASN A 209 -1.44 16.99 -11.37
CA ASN A 209 -1.06 18.35 -11.05
C ASN A 209 0.36 18.66 -11.55
N GLU A 210 0.49 19.66 -12.42
CA GLU A 210 1.77 20.03 -13.04
C GLU A 210 2.80 20.56 -12.01
N ILE A 211 2.35 21.29 -10.99
CA ILE A 211 3.23 21.80 -9.94
C ILE A 211 3.76 20.64 -9.09
N GLU A 212 2.88 19.72 -8.71
CA GLU A 212 3.27 18.53 -7.97
C GLU A 212 4.27 17.69 -8.76
N ARG A 213 4.00 17.44 -10.04
CA ARG A 213 4.89 16.75 -10.97
C ARG A 213 6.27 17.41 -11.02
N THR A 214 6.31 18.73 -11.19
CA THR A 214 7.57 19.50 -11.23
C THR A 214 8.36 19.35 -9.94
N ASN A 215 7.70 19.47 -8.79
CA ASN A 215 8.35 19.31 -7.48
C ASN A 215 8.96 17.90 -7.31
N TYR A 216 8.25 16.84 -7.72
CA TYR A 216 8.78 15.48 -7.68
C TYR A 216 9.93 15.26 -8.66
N MET A 217 9.85 15.83 -9.87
CA MET A 217 10.95 15.78 -10.85
C MET A 217 12.22 16.46 -10.31
N GLU A 218 12.12 17.64 -9.74
CA GLU A 218 13.24 18.37 -9.16
C GLU A 218 13.84 17.65 -7.95
N ALA A 219 12.98 17.09 -7.08
CA ALA A 219 13.43 16.29 -5.95
C ALA A 219 14.14 15.02 -6.40
N PHE A 220 13.62 14.32 -7.42
CA PHE A 220 14.28 13.17 -8.03
C PHE A 220 15.65 13.54 -8.62
N CYS A 221 15.71 14.59 -9.41
CA CYS A 221 16.96 15.03 -10.03
C CYS A 221 18.03 15.36 -9.00
N ARG A 222 17.65 15.97 -7.87
CA ARG A 222 18.56 16.28 -6.77
C ARG A 222 19.05 15.01 -6.05
N GLU A 223 18.11 14.08 -5.73
CA GLU A 223 18.43 12.86 -4.97
C GLU A 223 19.31 11.90 -5.77
N TYR A 224 19.06 11.78 -7.09
CA TYR A 224 19.78 10.83 -7.96
C TYR A 224 20.87 11.48 -8.83
N SER A 225 21.21 12.75 -8.56
CA SER A 225 22.26 13.50 -9.28
C SER A 225 22.05 13.53 -10.81
N VAL A 226 20.80 13.77 -11.23
CA VAL A 226 20.41 13.90 -12.64
C VAL A 226 20.29 15.37 -13.01
N ARG A 227 20.69 15.73 -14.23
CA ARG A 227 20.52 17.12 -14.71
C ARG A 227 19.02 17.37 -14.98
N THR A 228 18.48 18.37 -14.28
CA THR A 228 17.04 18.67 -14.31
C THR A 228 16.52 18.97 -15.72
N GLU A 229 17.29 19.72 -16.53
CA GLU A 229 16.90 20.09 -17.89
C GLU A 229 16.80 18.86 -18.81
N ASP A 230 17.72 17.91 -18.68
CA ASP A 230 17.71 16.70 -19.49
C ASP A 230 16.54 15.78 -19.06
N PHE A 231 16.25 15.70 -17.79
CA PHE A 231 15.14 14.91 -17.28
C PHE A 231 13.78 15.54 -17.66
N LYS A 232 13.64 16.87 -17.61
CA LYS A 232 12.45 17.58 -18.10
C LYS A 232 12.17 17.29 -19.57
N LYS A 233 13.21 17.27 -20.43
CA LYS A 233 13.06 16.90 -21.85
C LYS A 233 12.58 15.46 -22.02
N LEU A 234 13.10 14.54 -21.21
CA LEU A 234 12.71 13.14 -21.24
C LEU A 234 11.23 12.95 -20.84
N VAL A 235 10.78 13.64 -19.79
CA VAL A 235 9.36 13.61 -19.36
C VAL A 235 8.47 14.22 -20.45
N ALA A 236 8.86 15.35 -21.06
CA ALA A 236 8.11 15.97 -22.15
C ALA A 236 8.02 15.04 -23.38
N TYR A 237 9.11 14.34 -23.74
CA TYR A 237 9.11 13.35 -24.80
C TYR A 237 8.08 12.24 -24.57
N HIS A 238 8.05 11.65 -23.35
CA HIS A 238 7.08 10.62 -23.02
C HIS A 238 5.65 11.14 -22.99
N SER A 239 5.43 12.37 -22.48
CA SER A 239 4.12 13.03 -22.49
C SER A 239 3.58 13.16 -23.92
N ALA A 240 4.39 13.67 -24.85
CA ALA A 240 3.99 13.84 -26.26
C ALA A 240 3.62 12.49 -26.92
N ARG A 241 4.36 11.42 -26.61
CA ARG A 241 4.05 10.07 -27.13
C ARG A 241 2.74 9.52 -26.59
N MET A 242 2.45 9.73 -25.30
CA MET A 242 1.17 9.30 -24.69
C MET A 242 -0.02 9.99 -25.36
N VAL A 243 0.07 11.30 -25.60
CA VAL A 243 -0.98 12.06 -26.29
C VAL A 243 -1.14 11.59 -27.73
N GLY A 244 -0.04 11.30 -28.44
CA GLY A 244 -0.08 10.76 -29.82
C GLY A 244 -0.77 9.39 -29.90
N ILE A 245 -0.46 8.49 -28.97
CA ILE A 245 -1.08 7.16 -28.90
C ILE A 245 -2.58 7.29 -28.60
N ASP A 246 -2.98 8.14 -27.65
CA ASP A 246 -4.40 8.35 -27.32
C ASP A 246 -5.19 8.91 -28.53
N TYR A 247 -4.59 9.83 -29.28
CA TYR A 247 -5.19 10.37 -30.51
C TYR A 247 -5.40 9.29 -31.58
N GLU A 248 -4.41 8.45 -31.82
CA GLU A 248 -4.50 7.36 -32.80
C GLU A 248 -5.55 6.31 -32.37
N THR A 249 -5.59 5.95 -31.10
CA THR A 249 -6.58 5.00 -30.56
C THR A 249 -8.01 5.54 -30.73
N ARG A 250 -8.26 6.78 -30.34
CA ARG A 250 -9.57 7.42 -30.51
C ARG A 250 -9.97 7.56 -31.99
N ARG A 251 -9.00 7.78 -32.87
CA ARG A 251 -9.23 7.83 -34.33
C ARG A 251 -9.66 6.46 -34.87
N GLN A 252 -8.99 5.40 -34.46
CA GLN A 252 -9.34 4.02 -34.85
C GLN A 252 -10.74 3.63 -34.33
N GLU A 253 -11.07 3.91 -33.07
CA GLU A 253 -12.39 3.66 -32.50
C GLU A 253 -13.51 4.38 -33.26
N ARG A 254 -13.27 5.63 -33.67
CA ARG A 254 -14.23 6.38 -34.49
C ARG A 254 -14.41 5.75 -35.87
N MET A 255 -13.32 5.29 -36.53
CA MET A 255 -13.39 4.60 -37.81
C MET A 255 -14.19 3.29 -37.74
N VAL A 256 -13.98 2.49 -36.69
CA VAL A 256 -14.72 1.24 -36.48
C VAL A 256 -16.21 1.51 -36.27
N LYS A 257 -16.57 2.52 -35.45
CA LYS A 257 -17.98 2.91 -35.23
C LYS A 257 -18.65 3.39 -36.52
N THR A 258 -17.91 4.12 -37.37
CA THR A 258 -18.47 4.65 -38.63
C THR A 258 -18.60 3.54 -39.69
N ALA A 259 -17.76 2.51 -39.66
CA ALA A 259 -17.87 1.34 -40.53
C ALA A 259 -19.08 0.46 -40.19
N GLY A 260 -19.30 0.21 -38.84
CA GLY A 260 -20.45 -0.58 -38.39
C GLY A 260 -21.82 0.07 -38.61
N GLN A 261 -21.89 1.40 -38.74
CA GLN A 261 -23.15 2.12 -39.05
C GLN A 261 -23.49 2.16 -40.55
N LYS A 262 -22.63 1.66 -41.45
CA LYS A 262 -22.89 1.58 -42.90
C LYS A 262 -23.32 0.19 -43.35
N GLU A 263 -23.38 -0.79 -42.44
CA GLU A 263 -23.83 -2.16 -42.70
C GLU A 263 -25.23 -2.45 -42.13
N GLU A 264 -25.90 -1.47 -41.49
CA GLU A 264 -27.33 -1.46 -41.16
C GLU A 264 -28.08 -0.53 -42.17
#